data_652e4350d46b5a1a114d83640ab629cb
#
_entry.id   652e4350d46b5a1a114d83640ab629cb
#
_cell.length_a   1.000
_cell.length_b   1.000
_cell.length_c   1.000
_cell.angle_alpha   90.00
_cell.angle_beta   90.00
_cell.angle_gamma   90.00
#
_symmetry.space_group_name_H-M   'P 1'
#
loop_
_entity.id
_entity.type
_entity.pdbx_description
1 polymer ?
#
loop_
_entity_poly.entity_id
_entity_poly.type
_entity_poly.pdbx_seq_one_letter_code
_entity_poly.pdbx_strand_id
1 'polypeptide(L)'
;MVHDWIYSRAVIADPADLLRQHNIQVTAQRLAVLRAVQTQPHITADGVAEVVKAEIGAISRQSVYDALAVLAAEGLVRRIQPAGSPARFEGRVGDNHHHAICRTCGRTADVDCAVGSAPCLTAADGCGFEIDEAEVIYWGRCPDCASQTRR
;
A
#
# COMPACT_ATOMS: atom_id res chain seq x y z
N MET A 1 -12.40 -18.34 -24.62
CA MET A 1 -13.23 -17.78 -23.53
C MET A 1 -12.39 -16.74 -22.85
N VAL A 2 -12.69 -15.49 -23.13
CA VAL A 2 -12.03 -14.32 -22.50
C VAL A 2 -12.68 -14.17 -21.13
N HIS A 3 -11.96 -14.43 -20.05
CA HIS A 3 -12.42 -14.05 -18.74
C HIS A 3 -12.22 -12.54 -18.59
N ASP A 4 -13.31 -11.82 -18.83
CA ASP A 4 -13.50 -10.44 -18.44
C ASP A 4 -13.35 -10.35 -16.90
N TRP A 5 -12.17 -9.95 -16.45
CA TRP A 5 -12.00 -9.47 -15.11
C TRP A 5 -12.64 -8.09 -15.04
N ILE A 6 -13.95 -8.08 -14.77
CA ILE A 6 -14.61 -6.86 -14.36
C ILE A 6 -13.99 -6.49 -13.01
N TYR A 7 -13.00 -5.60 -13.05
CA TYR A 7 -12.60 -4.83 -11.89
C TYR A 7 -13.85 -4.11 -11.40
N SER A 8 -14.47 -4.68 -10.38
CA SER A 8 -15.44 -3.95 -9.58
C SER A 8 -14.71 -2.69 -9.11
N ARG A 9 -15.05 -1.56 -9.71
CA ARG A 9 -14.67 -0.24 -9.22
C ARG A 9 -15.25 -0.14 -7.82
N ALA A 10 -14.47 -0.53 -6.81
CA ALA A 10 -14.73 -0.11 -5.46
C ALA A 10 -14.86 1.41 -5.54
N VAL A 11 -16.01 1.94 -5.15
CA VAL A 11 -16.22 3.38 -5.06
C VAL A 11 -15.14 3.88 -4.13
N ILE A 12 -14.11 4.52 -4.69
CA ILE A 12 -13.04 5.12 -3.90
C ILE A 12 -13.73 6.19 -3.08
N ALA A 13 -13.81 5.98 -1.77
CA ALA A 13 -14.44 6.93 -0.87
C ALA A 13 -13.74 8.29 -0.98
N ASP A 14 -14.52 9.36 -0.92
CA ASP A 14 -13.98 10.72 -1.01
C ASP A 14 -12.93 10.94 0.09
N PRO A 15 -11.70 11.37 -0.25
CA PRO A 15 -10.63 11.54 0.72
C PRO A 15 -10.98 12.50 1.86
N ALA A 16 -11.77 13.55 1.60
CA ALA A 16 -12.17 14.50 2.63
C ALA A 16 -13.14 13.87 3.62
N ASP A 17 -14.05 13.03 3.14
CA ASP A 17 -15.00 12.32 3.99
C ASP A 17 -14.29 11.26 4.84
N LEU A 18 -13.31 10.55 4.30
CA LEU A 18 -12.48 9.63 5.06
C LEU A 18 -11.73 10.34 6.19
N LEU A 19 -11.09 11.48 5.91
CA LEU A 19 -10.41 12.25 6.95
C LEU A 19 -11.37 12.68 8.07
N ARG A 20 -12.59 13.17 7.72
CA ARG A 20 -13.60 13.58 8.70
C ARG A 20 -14.09 12.41 9.55
N GLN A 21 -14.36 11.24 8.94
CA GLN A 21 -14.81 10.04 9.64
C GLN A 21 -13.79 9.55 10.68
N HIS A 22 -12.51 9.76 10.42
CA HIS A 22 -11.41 9.42 11.33
C HIS A 22 -10.98 10.58 12.25
N ASN A 23 -11.78 11.65 12.33
CA ASN A 23 -11.47 12.85 13.13
C ASN A 23 -10.12 13.50 12.79
N ILE A 24 -9.64 13.32 11.55
CA ILE A 24 -8.41 13.94 11.06
C ILE A 24 -8.76 15.29 10.45
N GLN A 25 -8.04 16.33 10.86
CA GLN A 25 -8.21 17.67 10.27
C GLN A 25 -7.95 17.62 8.76
N VAL A 26 -8.93 18.08 7.99
CA VAL A 26 -8.84 18.18 6.53
C VAL A 26 -7.92 19.34 6.15
N THR A 27 -6.79 19.04 5.54
CA THR A 27 -5.86 20.02 4.99
C THR A 27 -5.54 19.67 3.53
N ALA A 28 -5.15 20.67 2.74
CA ALA A 28 -4.77 20.44 1.34
C ALA A 28 -3.65 19.38 1.22
N GLN A 29 -2.69 19.39 2.13
CA GLN A 29 -1.58 18.45 2.15
C GLN A 29 -2.07 17.01 2.43
N ARG A 30 -2.88 16.80 3.47
CA ARG A 30 -3.41 15.47 3.83
C ARG A 30 -4.32 14.92 2.73
N LEU A 31 -5.15 15.77 2.13
CA LEU A 31 -5.98 15.39 0.99
C LEU A 31 -5.14 14.93 -0.20
N ALA A 32 -4.14 15.70 -0.58
CA ALA A 32 -3.26 15.38 -1.71
C ALA A 32 -2.46 14.10 -1.45
N VAL A 33 -1.93 13.92 -0.23
CA VAL A 33 -1.20 12.69 0.16
C VAL A 33 -2.12 11.47 0.11
N LEU A 34 -3.32 11.54 0.71
CA LEU A 34 -4.26 10.42 0.70
C LEU A 34 -4.68 10.06 -0.73
N ARG A 35 -4.98 11.07 -1.56
CA ARG A 35 -5.33 10.88 -2.97
C ARG A 35 -4.18 10.24 -3.76
N ALA A 36 -2.95 10.67 -3.55
CA ALA A 36 -1.78 10.08 -4.21
C ALA A 36 -1.65 8.58 -3.89
N VAL A 37 -1.83 8.19 -2.63
CA VAL A 37 -1.76 6.78 -2.20
C VAL A 37 -2.93 5.96 -2.76
N GLN A 38 -4.13 6.53 -2.82
CA GLN A 38 -5.31 5.84 -3.37
C GLN A 38 -5.21 5.61 -4.89
N THR A 39 -4.59 6.54 -5.62
CA THR A 39 -4.46 6.46 -7.08
C THR A 39 -3.24 5.70 -7.55
N GLN A 40 -2.21 5.62 -6.72
CA GLN A 40 -0.96 4.92 -7.04
C GLN A 40 -0.60 3.94 -5.90
N PRO A 41 -1.17 2.74 -5.88
CA PRO A 41 -0.86 1.76 -4.85
C PRO A 41 0.63 1.38 -4.86
N HIS A 42 1.17 1.09 -3.68
CA HIS A 42 2.59 0.75 -3.45
C HIS A 42 3.57 1.91 -3.76
N ILE A 43 3.09 3.15 -3.73
CA ILE A 43 3.92 4.34 -3.93
C ILE A 43 4.89 4.54 -2.76
N THR A 44 6.11 5.01 -3.05
CA THR A 44 7.06 5.40 -2.00
C THR A 44 6.77 6.80 -1.47
N ALA A 45 7.30 7.17 -0.31
CA ALA A 45 7.15 8.53 0.23
C ALA A 45 7.71 9.60 -0.73
N ASP A 46 8.82 9.31 -1.41
CA ASP A 46 9.37 10.21 -2.44
C ASP A 46 8.41 10.33 -3.64
N GLY A 47 7.81 9.23 -4.08
CA GLY A 47 6.78 9.24 -5.13
C GLY A 47 5.55 10.06 -4.72
N VAL A 48 5.09 9.93 -3.48
CA VAL A 48 4.01 10.77 -2.94
C VAL A 48 4.40 12.24 -2.99
N ALA A 49 5.63 12.59 -2.57
CA ALA A 49 6.11 13.97 -2.60
C ALA A 49 6.08 14.57 -4.01
N GLU A 50 6.48 13.81 -5.03
CA GLU A 50 6.44 14.26 -6.43
C GLU A 50 4.99 14.50 -6.91
N VAL A 51 4.09 13.56 -6.64
CA VAL A 51 2.67 13.70 -7.02
C VAL A 51 2.02 14.90 -6.33
N VAL A 52 2.22 15.02 -5.02
CA VAL A 52 1.65 16.12 -4.23
C VAL A 52 2.22 17.46 -4.65
N LYS A 53 3.52 17.54 -4.93
CA LYS A 53 4.15 18.75 -5.45
C LYS A 53 3.55 19.18 -6.78
N ALA A 54 3.25 18.26 -7.67
CA ALA A 54 2.58 18.54 -8.95
C ALA A 54 1.14 19.05 -8.75
N GLU A 55 0.44 18.59 -7.71
CA GLU A 55 -0.96 18.96 -7.44
C GLU A 55 -1.10 20.30 -6.71
N ILE A 56 -0.35 20.51 -5.62
CA ILE A 56 -0.51 21.67 -4.73
C ILE A 56 0.68 22.62 -4.69
N GLY A 57 1.72 22.37 -5.49
CA GLY A 57 2.93 23.17 -5.51
C GLY A 57 3.96 22.75 -4.47
N ALA A 58 4.39 23.67 -3.59
CA ALA A 58 5.45 23.39 -2.63
C ALA A 58 4.94 22.54 -1.44
N ILE A 59 5.64 21.43 -1.18
CA ILE A 59 5.50 20.64 0.04
C ILE A 59 6.88 20.16 0.50
N SER A 60 7.14 20.17 1.79
CA SER A 60 8.36 19.60 2.33
C SER A 60 8.27 18.08 2.43
N ARG A 61 9.41 17.39 2.33
CA ARG A 61 9.46 15.95 2.60
C ARG A 61 8.93 15.61 3.99
N GLN A 62 9.28 16.41 4.99
CA GLN A 62 8.81 16.20 6.36
C GLN A 62 7.28 16.24 6.44
N SER A 63 6.64 17.21 5.76
CA SER A 63 5.17 17.28 5.74
C SER A 63 4.52 16.07 5.08
N VAL A 64 5.16 15.46 4.07
CA VAL A 64 4.68 14.21 3.46
C VAL A 64 4.80 13.06 4.45
N TYR A 65 5.95 12.91 5.12
CA TYR A 65 6.14 11.85 6.13
C TYR A 65 5.18 12.00 7.29
N ASP A 66 4.95 13.23 7.79
CA ASP A 66 4.02 13.50 8.89
C ASP A 66 2.59 13.14 8.49
N ALA A 67 2.17 13.51 7.27
CA ALA A 67 0.85 13.14 6.76
C ALA A 67 0.70 11.62 6.61
N LEU A 68 1.67 10.94 6.02
CA LEU A 68 1.66 9.48 5.88
C LEU A 68 1.63 8.77 7.25
N ALA A 69 2.37 9.27 8.23
CA ALA A 69 2.38 8.71 9.59
C ALA A 69 1.01 8.83 10.26
N VAL A 70 0.35 9.98 10.16
CA VAL A 70 -1.01 10.20 10.69
C VAL A 70 -2.01 9.27 9.99
N LEU A 71 -1.97 9.19 8.66
CA LEU A 71 -2.90 8.35 7.88
C LEU A 71 -2.70 6.87 8.17
N ALA A 72 -1.45 6.43 8.39
CA ALA A 72 -1.15 5.04 8.75
C ALA A 72 -1.59 4.71 10.18
N ALA A 73 -1.37 5.61 11.14
CA ALA A 73 -1.80 5.43 12.52
C ALA A 73 -3.32 5.30 12.65
N GLU A 74 -4.07 6.01 11.80
CA GLU A 74 -5.54 5.96 11.75
C GLU A 74 -6.10 4.86 10.83
N GLY A 75 -5.24 4.01 10.26
CA GLY A 75 -5.65 2.89 9.43
C GLY A 75 -6.24 3.27 8.06
N LEU A 76 -6.01 4.49 7.58
CA LEU A 76 -6.44 4.94 6.25
C LEU A 76 -5.45 4.54 5.15
N VAL A 77 -4.22 4.27 5.54
CA VAL A 77 -3.11 3.89 4.67
C VAL A 77 -2.35 2.75 5.34
N ARG A 78 -1.97 1.74 4.57
CA ARG A 78 -1.06 0.69 5.01
C ARG A 78 0.37 1.02 4.59
N ARG A 79 1.32 0.83 5.51
CA ARG A 79 2.75 0.94 5.23
C ARG A 79 3.33 -0.46 5.08
N ILE A 80 3.98 -0.71 3.95
CA ILE A 80 4.68 -1.96 3.65
C ILE A 80 6.17 -1.67 3.67
N GLN A 81 6.95 -2.50 4.37
CA GLN A 81 8.40 -2.35 4.47
C GLN A 81 9.11 -3.60 3.95
N PRO A 82 9.28 -3.75 2.61
CA PRO A 82 10.02 -4.89 2.08
C PRO A 82 11.50 -4.81 2.47
N ALA A 83 12.08 -5.94 2.82
CA ALA A 83 13.49 -6.00 3.17
C ALA A 83 14.38 -5.46 2.02
N GLY A 84 15.29 -4.53 2.35
CA GLY A 84 16.22 -3.92 1.38
C GLY A 84 15.58 -2.95 0.38
N SER A 85 14.32 -2.54 0.61
CA SER A 85 13.59 -1.61 -0.26
C SER A 85 13.02 -0.45 0.55
N PRO A 86 12.76 0.72 -0.07
CA PRO A 86 12.03 1.79 0.59
C PRO A 86 10.64 1.35 1.03
N ALA A 87 10.13 1.96 2.11
CA ALA A 87 8.74 1.80 2.52
C ALA A 87 7.78 2.21 1.39
N ARG A 88 6.70 1.46 1.26
CA ARG A 88 5.64 1.70 0.30
C ARG A 88 4.32 1.91 1.03
N PHE A 89 3.42 2.62 0.40
CA PHE A 89 2.13 2.98 0.97
C PHE A 89 1.01 2.61 0.02
N GLU A 90 -0.10 2.15 0.57
CA GLU A 90 -1.29 1.77 -0.17
C GLU A 90 -2.56 2.16 0.58
N GLY A 91 -3.63 2.39 -0.17
CA GLY A 91 -4.96 2.68 0.38
C GLY A 91 -5.83 1.44 0.57
N ARG A 92 -5.35 0.25 0.21
CA ARG A 92 -6.05 -1.01 0.46
C ARG A 92 -5.81 -1.43 1.90
N VAL A 93 -6.82 -1.25 2.74
CA VAL A 93 -6.77 -1.52 4.18
C VAL A 93 -7.98 -2.36 4.60
N GLY A 94 -7.88 -3.03 5.75
CA GLY A 94 -8.99 -3.76 6.34
C GLY A 94 -9.25 -5.15 5.77
N ASP A 95 -8.40 -5.65 4.89
CA ASP A 95 -8.40 -7.02 4.40
C ASP A 95 -7.04 -7.70 4.63
N ASN A 96 -7.02 -9.03 4.50
CA ASN A 96 -5.79 -9.81 4.63
C ASN A 96 -5.25 -10.18 3.25
N HIS A 97 -4.50 -9.27 2.64
CA HIS A 97 -3.78 -9.55 1.40
C HIS A 97 -2.27 -9.49 1.62
N HIS A 98 -1.53 -10.01 0.67
CA HIS A 98 -0.08 -10.13 0.66
C HIS A 98 0.50 -9.41 -0.55
N HIS A 99 1.82 -9.37 -0.66
CA HIS A 99 2.50 -8.66 -1.73
C HIS A 99 3.47 -9.59 -2.48
N ALA A 100 3.54 -9.42 -3.80
CA ALA A 100 4.58 -10.00 -4.63
C ALA A 100 5.51 -8.90 -5.13
N ILE A 101 6.82 -9.09 -4.97
CA ILE A 101 7.83 -8.10 -5.32
C ILE A 101 8.81 -8.69 -6.34
N CYS A 102 8.99 -7.98 -7.44
CA CYS A 102 9.97 -8.33 -8.45
C CYS A 102 11.37 -7.98 -8.00
N ARG A 103 12.25 -8.98 -7.89
CA ARG A 103 13.67 -8.79 -7.52
C ARG A 103 14.46 -7.97 -8.53
N THR A 104 14.00 -7.92 -9.79
CA THR A 104 14.71 -7.23 -10.88
C THR A 104 14.35 -5.75 -10.96
N CYS A 105 13.05 -5.40 -10.96
CA CYS A 105 12.61 -4.02 -11.19
C CYS A 105 11.89 -3.39 -9.97
N GLY A 106 11.67 -4.13 -8.88
CA GLY A 106 11.00 -3.64 -7.69
C GLY A 106 9.48 -3.48 -7.82
N ARG A 107 8.89 -3.88 -8.96
CA ARG A 107 7.44 -3.85 -9.15
C ARG A 107 6.78 -4.65 -8.04
N THR A 108 5.79 -4.04 -7.41
CA THR A 108 4.97 -4.65 -6.34
C THR A 108 3.56 -4.85 -6.84
N ALA A 109 2.95 -5.96 -6.47
CA ALA A 109 1.56 -6.28 -6.78
C ALA A 109 0.89 -6.94 -5.57
N ASP A 110 -0.42 -6.73 -5.43
CA ASP A 110 -1.22 -7.41 -4.42
C ASP A 110 -1.42 -8.87 -4.79
N VAL A 111 -1.41 -9.71 -3.76
CA VAL A 111 -1.76 -11.13 -3.83
C VAL A 111 -2.82 -11.39 -2.79
N ASP A 112 -4.00 -11.81 -3.22
CA ASP A 112 -5.07 -12.13 -2.30
C ASP A 112 -4.69 -13.33 -1.42
N CYS A 113 -5.07 -13.25 -0.14
CA CYS A 113 -4.82 -14.34 0.79
C CYS A 113 -5.74 -15.52 0.48
N ALA A 114 -5.17 -16.71 0.30
CA ALA A 114 -5.95 -17.93 0.07
C ALA A 114 -6.80 -18.35 1.27
N VAL A 115 -6.39 -17.96 2.48
CA VAL A 115 -7.13 -18.22 3.74
C VAL A 115 -8.21 -17.19 3.99
N GLY A 116 -7.95 -15.91 3.62
CA GLY A 116 -8.90 -14.80 3.73
C GLY A 116 -9.06 -14.21 5.14
N SER A 117 -8.35 -14.72 6.15
CA SER A 117 -8.38 -14.21 7.53
C SER A 117 -6.98 -14.14 8.14
N ALA A 118 -6.77 -13.20 9.05
CA ALA A 118 -5.53 -13.05 9.80
C ALA A 118 -5.59 -13.85 11.14
N PRO A 119 -4.45 -14.39 11.61
CA PRO A 119 -3.25 -14.63 10.85
C PRO A 119 -3.43 -15.80 9.87
N CYS A 120 -2.99 -15.64 8.63
CA CYS A 120 -3.10 -16.72 7.61
C CYS A 120 -2.03 -17.81 7.74
N LEU A 121 -1.00 -17.56 8.52
CA LEU A 121 0.06 -18.50 8.87
C LEU A 121 0.04 -18.74 10.37
N THR A 122 0.14 -20.03 10.76
CA THR A 122 0.23 -20.41 12.15
C THR A 122 1.69 -20.63 12.53
N ALA A 123 2.16 -19.93 13.55
CA ALA A 123 3.47 -20.19 14.12
C ALA A 123 3.49 -21.54 14.83
N ALA A 124 4.55 -22.33 14.61
CA ALA A 124 4.72 -23.60 15.32
C ALA A 124 4.94 -23.39 16.82
N ASP A 125 5.60 -22.30 17.18
CA ASP A 125 5.82 -21.82 18.54
C ASP A 125 5.71 -20.29 18.55
N GLY A 126 4.77 -19.77 19.32
CA GLY A 126 4.56 -18.33 19.48
C GLY A 126 5.51 -17.68 20.47
N CYS A 127 6.41 -18.43 21.13
CA CYS A 127 7.34 -17.93 22.15
C CYS A 127 6.66 -17.05 23.22
N GLY A 128 5.41 -17.34 23.55
CA GLY A 128 4.60 -16.58 24.49
C GLY A 128 3.96 -15.30 23.96
N PHE A 129 4.07 -15.04 22.63
CA PHE A 129 3.39 -13.92 21.97
C PHE A 129 1.95 -14.31 21.60
N GLU A 130 1.01 -13.39 21.78
CA GLU A 130 -0.30 -13.44 21.16
C GLU A 130 -0.19 -12.92 19.73
N ILE A 131 -0.20 -13.84 18.74
CA ILE A 131 0.02 -13.50 17.33
C ILE A 131 -1.34 -13.19 16.69
N ASP A 132 -1.50 -11.96 16.22
CA ASP A 132 -2.73 -11.47 15.57
C ASP A 132 -2.56 -11.23 14.06
N GLU A 133 -1.33 -11.10 13.54
CA GLU A 133 -1.06 -10.86 12.13
C GLU A 133 0.16 -11.66 11.66
N ALA A 134 0.12 -12.06 10.37
CA ALA A 134 1.26 -12.61 9.67
C ALA A 134 1.36 -11.92 8.31
N GLU A 135 2.46 -11.22 8.05
CA GLU A 135 2.74 -10.61 6.74
C GLU A 135 3.52 -11.59 5.85
N VAL A 136 3.05 -11.79 4.62
CA VAL A 136 3.72 -12.62 3.62
C VAL A 136 4.14 -11.77 2.43
N ILE A 137 5.42 -11.80 2.11
CA ILE A 137 5.97 -11.16 0.92
C ILE A 137 6.55 -12.23 0.00
N TYR A 138 5.99 -12.34 -1.20
CA TYR A 138 6.48 -13.22 -2.25
C TYR A 138 7.54 -12.50 -3.08
N TRP A 139 8.69 -13.13 -3.27
CA TRP A 139 9.79 -12.61 -4.07
C TRP A 139 9.96 -13.40 -5.34
N GLY A 140 9.96 -12.73 -6.49
CA GLY A 140 10.11 -13.39 -7.79
C GLY A 140 10.53 -12.43 -8.89
N ARG A 141 10.12 -12.74 -10.12
CA ARG A 141 10.25 -11.87 -11.28
C ARG A 141 8.88 -11.62 -11.89
N CYS A 142 8.57 -10.36 -12.17
CA CYS A 142 7.32 -10.00 -12.85
C CYS A 142 7.34 -10.54 -14.30
N PRO A 143 6.17 -10.66 -14.97
CA PRO A 143 6.09 -11.19 -16.34
C PRO A 143 7.03 -10.48 -17.32
N ASP A 144 7.15 -9.15 -17.22
CA ASP A 144 8.00 -8.37 -18.12
C ASP A 144 9.49 -8.71 -17.94
N CYS A 145 9.97 -8.80 -16.69
CA CYS A 145 11.34 -9.17 -16.40
C CYS A 145 11.62 -10.66 -16.69
N ALA A 146 10.64 -11.53 -16.54
CA ALA A 146 10.79 -12.95 -16.84
C ALA A 146 10.90 -13.20 -18.35
N SER A 147 10.19 -12.44 -19.18
CA SER A 147 10.22 -12.55 -20.65
C SER A 147 11.54 -12.08 -21.25
N GLN A 148 12.21 -11.08 -20.65
CA GLN A 148 13.49 -10.54 -21.13
C GLN A 148 14.66 -11.51 -20.98
N THR A 149 14.56 -12.48 -20.09
CA THR A 149 15.64 -13.47 -19.85
C THR A 149 15.60 -14.67 -20.82
N ARG A 150 14.59 -14.76 -21.67
CA ARG A 150 14.43 -15.84 -22.67
C ARG A 150 14.94 -15.48 -24.06
N ARG A 151 15.63 -14.37 -24.22
CA ARG A 151 16.28 -13.96 -25.48
C ARG A 151 17.78 -14.18 -25.43
#